data_6e09d5be8b02837ab5f1c3a8d2018174
#
_entry.id   6e09d5be8b02837ab5f1c3a8d2018174
#
_cell.length_a   1.000
_cell.length_b   1.000
_cell.length_c   1.000
_cell.angle_alpha   90.00
_cell.angle_beta   90.00
_cell.angle_gamma   90.00
#
_symmetry.space_group_name_H-M   'P 1'
#
loop_
_entity.id
_entity.type
_entity.pdbx_description
1 polymer ?
#
loop_
_entity_poly.entity_id
_entity_poly.type
_entity_poly.pdbx_seq_one_letter_code
_entity_poly.pdbx_strand_id
1 'polypeptide(L)'
;LFCDGTQDYVIPAEPKENEKIKIRFRTAHNDVEEVHILTGNSSYPMWKIVSEGEFDFYEIEWQLSDVPFSYLFEVKSGDQICYFSRCGVSDQREDFYAFMIVPGFSTPEWAKGAVMYQIFTDRFCNGDTFNDVKTGEYYYINRQTKQVENWDKCPEDFDVANFYGGDLAGVLSKMDYLEELGVEVLYFNPLFVSASSHKYDTQDYDYIDPHF
;
A
#
# COMPACT_ATOMS: atom_id res chain seq x y z
N LEU A 1 4.76 7.43 -21.47
CA LEU A 1 5.63 6.44 -20.85
C LEU A 1 4.87 5.71 -19.76
N PHE A 2 5.01 4.38 -19.65
CA PHE A 2 4.30 3.61 -18.61
C PHE A 2 4.93 2.23 -18.36
N CYS A 3 5.04 1.90 -17.08
CA CYS A 3 5.28 0.59 -16.49
C CYS A 3 4.81 0.66 -15.04
N ASP A 4 4.05 -0.33 -14.58
CA ASP A 4 3.57 -0.40 -13.19
C ASP A 4 4.13 -1.61 -12.42
N GLY A 5 4.97 -2.42 -13.09
CA GLY A 5 5.57 -3.63 -12.50
C GLY A 5 4.59 -4.79 -12.29
N THR A 6 3.36 -4.69 -12.79
CA THR A 6 2.37 -5.79 -12.74
C THR A 6 2.70 -6.90 -13.72
N GLN A 7 1.86 -7.96 -13.73
CA GLN A 7 2.01 -9.12 -14.63
C GLN A 7 1.99 -8.77 -16.13
N ASP A 8 1.50 -7.60 -16.51
CA ASP A 8 1.52 -7.14 -17.89
C ASP A 8 2.90 -6.59 -18.30
N TYR A 9 3.70 -6.19 -17.31
CA TYR A 9 5.02 -5.55 -17.49
C TYR A 9 6.18 -6.37 -16.91
N VAL A 10 5.94 -7.31 -15.99
CA VAL A 10 6.93 -8.27 -15.48
C VAL A 10 6.36 -9.67 -15.59
N ILE A 11 6.98 -10.51 -16.41
CA ILE A 11 6.43 -11.82 -16.78
C ILE A 11 7.46 -12.92 -16.50
N PRO A 12 7.19 -13.81 -15.53
CA PRO A 12 6.07 -13.83 -14.60
C PRO A 12 6.16 -12.71 -13.55
N ALA A 13 5.02 -12.28 -12.97
CA ALA A 13 4.96 -11.20 -11.98
C ALA A 13 5.61 -11.57 -10.64
N GLU A 14 5.57 -12.84 -10.27
CA GLU A 14 6.18 -13.40 -9.06
C GLU A 14 7.22 -14.45 -9.47
N PRO A 15 8.41 -14.02 -9.94
CA PRO A 15 9.41 -14.92 -10.46
C PRO A 15 10.12 -15.67 -9.34
N LYS A 16 10.54 -16.88 -9.66
CA LYS A 16 11.41 -17.68 -8.79
C LYS A 16 12.85 -17.18 -8.84
N GLU A 17 13.64 -17.61 -7.86
CA GLU A 17 15.09 -17.45 -7.91
C GLU A 17 15.67 -18.11 -9.17
N ASN A 18 16.64 -17.45 -9.78
CA ASN A 18 17.30 -17.91 -11.00
C ASN A 18 16.35 -18.13 -12.20
N GLU A 19 15.20 -17.46 -12.21
CA GLU A 19 14.25 -17.54 -13.32
C GLU A 19 14.54 -16.48 -14.39
N LYS A 20 14.27 -16.82 -15.64
CA LYS A 20 14.30 -15.88 -16.76
C LYS A 20 12.96 -15.17 -16.88
N ILE A 21 13.00 -13.85 -16.88
CA ILE A 21 11.80 -13.00 -16.94
C ILE A 21 11.82 -12.12 -18.18
N LYS A 22 10.66 -11.55 -18.47
CA LYS A 22 10.51 -10.46 -19.44
C LYS A 22 10.08 -9.19 -18.72
N ILE A 23 10.72 -8.09 -19.05
CA ILE A 23 10.35 -6.76 -18.54
C ILE A 23 9.89 -5.95 -19.74
N ARG A 24 8.68 -5.37 -19.62
CA ARG A 24 8.06 -4.52 -20.63
C ARG A 24 8.03 -3.07 -20.23
N PHE A 25 8.02 -2.22 -21.25
CA PHE A 25 7.81 -0.80 -21.11
C PHE A 25 6.93 -0.29 -22.26
N ARG A 26 6.01 0.63 -21.99
CA ARG A 26 5.08 1.18 -22.96
C ARG A 26 5.33 2.67 -23.18
N THR A 27 5.31 3.09 -24.43
CA THR A 27 5.39 4.48 -24.84
C THR A 27 4.19 4.86 -25.72
N ALA A 28 3.98 6.13 -25.99
CA ALA A 28 3.13 6.54 -27.11
C ALA A 28 3.73 6.07 -28.44
N HIS A 29 2.88 5.92 -29.46
CA HIS A 29 3.30 5.42 -30.76
C HIS A 29 4.29 6.39 -31.44
N ASN A 30 5.46 5.87 -31.83
CA ASN A 30 6.53 6.63 -32.46
C ASN A 30 7.02 7.87 -31.69
N ASP A 31 6.90 7.86 -30.36
CA ASP A 31 7.24 8.99 -29.48
C ASP A 31 8.71 8.99 -29.04
N VAL A 32 9.35 7.81 -29.02
CA VAL A 32 10.72 7.66 -28.52
C VAL A 32 11.60 6.85 -29.49
N GLU A 33 12.89 7.14 -29.49
CA GLU A 33 13.88 6.48 -30.34
C GLU A 33 14.49 5.26 -29.64
N GLU A 34 14.82 5.39 -28.37
CA GLU A 34 15.47 4.34 -27.59
C GLU A 34 14.86 4.23 -26.20
N VAL A 35 14.74 2.99 -25.73
CA VAL A 35 14.40 2.66 -24.35
C VAL A 35 15.48 1.73 -23.81
N HIS A 36 16.00 2.07 -22.64
CA HIS A 36 17.00 1.26 -21.94
C HIS A 36 16.52 0.93 -20.54
N ILE A 37 16.87 -0.25 -20.04
CA ILE A 37 16.76 -0.59 -18.63
C ILE A 37 18.10 -0.28 -17.95
N LEU A 38 18.06 0.43 -16.84
CA LEU A 38 19.21 0.74 -16.03
C LEU A 38 19.20 -0.09 -14.74
N THR A 39 20.31 -0.74 -14.45
CA THR A 39 20.51 -1.47 -13.19
C THR A 39 21.94 -1.27 -12.70
N GLY A 40 22.09 -0.83 -11.45
CA GLY A 40 23.39 -0.38 -10.95
C GLY A 40 24.00 0.67 -11.88
N ASN A 41 25.22 0.46 -12.34
CA ASN A 41 25.92 1.36 -13.27
C ASN A 41 25.82 0.90 -14.73
N SER A 42 24.96 -0.05 -15.03
CA SER A 42 24.85 -0.64 -16.38
C SER A 42 23.54 -0.20 -17.05
N SER A 43 23.61 -0.07 -18.37
CA SER A 43 22.49 0.25 -19.26
C SER A 43 22.36 -0.82 -20.33
N TYR A 44 21.14 -1.31 -20.55
CA TYR A 44 20.85 -2.36 -21.53
C TYR A 44 19.68 -1.93 -22.42
N PRO A 45 19.80 -2.04 -23.74
CA PRO A 45 18.74 -1.64 -24.66
C PRO A 45 17.55 -2.59 -24.57
N MET A 46 16.36 -2.02 -24.68
CA MET A 46 15.11 -2.76 -24.85
C MET A 46 14.68 -2.73 -26.32
N TRP A 47 14.03 -3.80 -26.76
CA TRP A 47 13.64 -3.93 -28.16
C TRP A 47 12.14 -3.69 -28.31
N LYS A 48 11.77 -2.88 -29.29
CA LYS A 48 10.38 -2.68 -29.68
C LYS A 48 9.85 -3.98 -30.27
N ILE A 49 8.83 -4.55 -29.63
CA ILE A 49 8.27 -5.86 -29.98
C ILE A 49 6.97 -5.75 -30.76
N VAL A 50 6.14 -4.76 -30.46
CA VAL A 50 4.83 -4.55 -31.08
C VAL A 50 4.40 -3.09 -30.96
N SER A 51 3.59 -2.66 -31.95
CA SER A 51 2.80 -1.42 -31.85
C SER A 51 1.33 -1.84 -31.84
N GLU A 52 0.59 -1.40 -30.82
CA GLU A 52 -0.82 -1.71 -30.66
C GLU A 52 -1.61 -0.45 -30.32
N GLY A 53 -2.53 -0.08 -31.23
CA GLY A 53 -3.27 1.17 -31.11
C GLY A 53 -2.36 2.40 -31.09
N GLU A 54 -2.46 3.17 -30.02
CA GLU A 54 -1.68 4.40 -29.82
C GLU A 54 -0.36 4.16 -29.04
N PHE A 55 0.08 2.91 -28.88
CA PHE A 55 1.21 2.56 -28.05
C PHE A 55 2.26 1.70 -28.76
N ASP A 56 3.49 1.88 -28.35
CA ASP A 56 4.63 1.03 -28.64
C ASP A 56 5.07 0.29 -27.39
N PHE A 57 5.35 -1.00 -27.51
CA PHE A 57 5.83 -1.83 -26.44
C PHE A 57 7.26 -2.27 -26.66
N TYR A 58 8.08 -2.08 -25.64
CA TYR A 58 9.48 -2.49 -25.60
C TYR A 58 9.65 -3.62 -24.59
N GLU A 59 10.52 -4.59 -24.88
CA GLU A 59 10.75 -5.73 -24.00
C GLU A 59 12.24 -6.06 -23.91
N ILE A 60 12.67 -6.57 -22.77
CA ILE A 60 13.95 -7.20 -22.55
C ILE A 60 13.75 -8.51 -21.78
N GLU A 61 14.50 -9.54 -22.14
CA GLU A 61 14.62 -10.74 -21.32
C GLU A 61 15.76 -10.57 -20.32
N TRP A 62 15.50 -10.94 -19.08
CA TRP A 62 16.46 -10.81 -17.99
C TRP A 62 16.59 -12.09 -17.20
N GLN A 63 17.82 -12.51 -16.93
CA GLN A 63 18.10 -13.63 -16.05
C GLN A 63 18.24 -13.12 -14.63
N LEU A 64 17.29 -13.45 -13.76
CA LEU A 64 17.39 -13.16 -12.34
C LEU A 64 18.42 -14.06 -11.66
N SER A 65 18.92 -13.61 -10.51
CA SER A 65 19.65 -14.39 -9.53
C SER A 65 18.76 -14.65 -8.30
N ASP A 66 19.37 -14.93 -7.16
CA ASP A 66 18.74 -15.13 -5.85
C ASP A 66 18.66 -13.85 -5.00
N VAL A 67 19.13 -12.70 -5.54
CA VAL A 67 19.10 -11.42 -4.84
C VAL A 67 18.09 -10.45 -5.47
N PRO A 68 17.58 -9.47 -4.72
CA PRO A 68 16.69 -8.45 -5.27
C PRO A 68 17.29 -7.73 -6.47
N PHE A 69 16.49 -7.55 -7.52
CA PHE A 69 16.85 -6.88 -8.75
C PHE A 69 16.15 -5.53 -8.85
N SER A 70 16.94 -4.46 -8.81
CA SER A 70 16.45 -3.09 -8.93
C SER A 70 16.73 -2.53 -10.32
N TYR A 71 15.74 -1.84 -10.91
CA TYR A 71 15.86 -1.24 -12.23
C TYR A 71 14.98 -0.01 -12.40
N LEU A 72 15.35 0.84 -13.35
CA LEU A 72 14.55 1.95 -13.86
C LEU A 72 14.78 2.06 -15.38
N PHE A 73 14.01 2.91 -16.04
CA PHE A 73 14.14 3.07 -17.49
C PHE A 73 14.76 4.42 -17.83
N GLU A 74 15.63 4.42 -18.84
CA GLU A 74 16.11 5.61 -19.54
C GLU A 74 15.45 5.62 -20.91
N VAL A 75 14.91 6.77 -21.29
CA VAL A 75 14.17 6.96 -22.54
C VAL A 75 14.77 8.14 -23.28
N LYS A 76 15.05 7.94 -24.58
CA LYS A 76 15.65 8.97 -25.44
C LYS A 76 14.73 9.31 -26.59
N SER A 77 14.59 10.59 -26.86
CA SER A 77 13.89 11.13 -28.03
C SER A 77 14.62 12.37 -28.52
N GLY A 78 15.30 12.27 -29.67
CA GLY A 78 16.23 13.28 -30.14
C GLY A 78 17.36 13.56 -29.14
N ASP A 79 17.55 14.82 -28.79
CA ASP A 79 18.52 15.26 -27.78
C ASP A 79 18.02 15.17 -26.33
N GLN A 80 16.77 14.75 -26.14
CA GLN A 80 16.18 14.67 -24.81
C GLN A 80 16.36 13.28 -24.21
N ILE A 81 16.72 13.26 -22.93
CA ILE A 81 16.80 12.05 -22.11
C ILE A 81 15.92 12.27 -20.88
N CYS A 82 15.08 11.30 -20.57
CA CYS A 82 14.35 11.25 -19.31
C CYS A 82 14.43 9.85 -18.70
N TYR A 83 14.11 9.79 -17.42
CA TYR A 83 14.08 8.55 -16.64
C TYR A 83 12.67 8.25 -16.19
N PHE A 84 12.34 6.96 -16.11
CA PHE A 84 11.05 6.51 -15.60
C PHE A 84 11.27 5.51 -14.47
N SER A 85 10.65 5.79 -13.33
CA SER A 85 10.70 5.01 -12.11
C SER A 85 9.30 4.79 -11.53
N ARG A 86 9.19 4.22 -10.33
CA ARG A 86 7.90 4.09 -9.61
C ARG A 86 7.21 5.43 -9.34
N CYS A 87 7.94 6.53 -9.34
CA CYS A 87 7.39 7.87 -9.18
C CYS A 87 7.02 8.55 -10.50
N GLY A 88 7.17 7.85 -11.64
CA GLY A 88 6.87 8.40 -12.96
C GLY A 88 8.11 8.95 -13.66
N VAL A 89 7.91 9.99 -14.47
CA VAL A 89 8.95 10.60 -15.32
C VAL A 89 9.74 11.65 -14.55
N SER A 90 11.06 11.63 -14.69
CA SER A 90 11.99 12.64 -14.17
C SER A 90 13.05 12.97 -15.20
N ASP A 91 13.64 14.18 -15.15
CA ASP A 91 14.81 14.60 -15.92
C ASP A 91 16.13 14.14 -15.28
N GLN A 92 16.07 13.59 -14.05
CA GLN A 92 17.20 13.08 -13.31
C GLN A 92 17.01 11.62 -12.95
N ARG A 93 18.11 10.88 -12.94
CA ARG A 93 18.13 9.51 -12.48
C ARG A 93 18.01 9.47 -10.96
N GLU A 94 16.95 8.79 -10.45
CA GLU A 94 16.67 8.67 -9.03
C GLU A 94 16.57 7.19 -8.62
N ASP A 95 17.69 6.57 -8.29
CA ASP A 95 17.76 5.13 -7.97
C ASP A 95 16.93 4.74 -6.72
N PHE A 96 16.64 5.68 -5.82
CA PHE A 96 15.76 5.44 -4.67
C PHE A 96 14.34 5.04 -5.07
N TYR A 97 13.87 5.51 -6.22
CA TYR A 97 12.55 5.17 -6.75
C TYR A 97 12.57 4.06 -7.81
N ALA A 98 13.66 3.33 -7.93
CA ALA A 98 13.75 2.19 -8.87
C ALA A 98 12.65 1.15 -8.59
N PHE A 99 12.18 0.48 -9.64
CA PHE A 99 11.41 -0.74 -9.50
C PHE A 99 12.27 -1.82 -8.86
N MET A 100 11.64 -2.73 -8.12
CA MET A 100 12.36 -3.84 -7.48
C MET A 100 11.59 -5.14 -7.65
N ILE A 101 12.29 -6.16 -8.10
CA ILE A 101 11.80 -7.54 -8.14
C ILE A 101 12.55 -8.30 -7.05
N VAL A 102 11.81 -9.02 -6.22
CA VAL A 102 12.36 -9.91 -5.19
C VAL A 102 12.12 -11.35 -5.63
N PRO A 103 13.12 -12.03 -6.20
CA PRO A 103 12.98 -13.40 -6.66
C PRO A 103 12.61 -14.34 -5.51
N GLY A 104 11.71 -15.30 -5.77
CA GLY A 104 11.22 -16.23 -4.76
C GLY A 104 10.16 -15.66 -3.82
N PHE A 105 9.85 -14.35 -3.90
CA PHE A 105 8.70 -13.77 -3.20
C PHE A 105 7.41 -14.15 -3.93
N SER A 106 6.42 -14.61 -3.19
CA SER A 106 5.07 -14.84 -3.71
C SER A 106 4.02 -14.38 -2.71
N THR A 107 3.01 -13.69 -3.21
CA THR A 107 1.85 -13.31 -2.40
C THR A 107 1.02 -14.55 -2.09
N PRO A 108 0.63 -14.81 -0.83
CA PRO A 108 -0.28 -15.89 -0.50
C PRO A 108 -1.58 -15.82 -1.32
N GLU A 109 -2.08 -16.95 -1.80
CA GLU A 109 -3.26 -16.99 -2.66
C GLU A 109 -4.50 -16.37 -2.01
N TRP A 110 -4.66 -16.50 -0.70
CA TRP A 110 -5.77 -15.90 0.04
C TRP A 110 -5.75 -14.36 0.03
N ALA A 111 -4.59 -13.74 -0.16
CA ALA A 111 -4.44 -12.28 -0.18
C ALA A 111 -4.66 -11.67 -1.57
N LYS A 112 -4.59 -12.50 -2.62
CA LYS A 112 -4.75 -12.04 -4.01
C LYS A 112 -6.21 -11.73 -4.30
N GLY A 113 -6.52 -10.45 -4.44
CA GLY A 113 -7.89 -9.97 -4.71
C GLY A 113 -8.80 -9.94 -3.48
N ALA A 114 -8.27 -10.23 -2.28
CA ALA A 114 -9.05 -10.16 -1.04
C ALA A 114 -9.58 -8.76 -0.74
N VAL A 115 -10.82 -8.67 -0.32
CA VAL A 115 -11.42 -7.43 0.16
C VAL A 115 -11.00 -7.21 1.60
N MET A 116 -10.20 -6.18 1.83
CA MET A 116 -9.72 -5.80 3.17
C MET A 116 -10.52 -4.62 3.70
N TYR A 117 -10.97 -4.72 4.95
CA TYR A 117 -11.69 -3.66 5.65
C TYR A 117 -10.88 -3.17 6.85
N GLN A 118 -10.48 -1.90 6.84
CA GLN A 118 -9.79 -1.32 7.98
C GLN A 118 -10.79 -0.82 9.02
N ILE A 119 -10.61 -1.23 10.27
CA ILE A 119 -11.47 -0.84 11.39
C ILE A 119 -10.73 0.12 12.32
N PHE A 120 -11.28 1.32 12.48
CA PHE A 120 -10.98 2.22 13.58
C PHE A 120 -11.91 1.85 14.73
N THR A 121 -11.45 1.03 15.68
CA THR A 121 -12.28 0.35 16.66
C THR A 121 -13.16 1.31 17.46
N ASP A 122 -12.60 2.37 18.03
CA ASP A 122 -13.34 3.41 18.78
C ASP A 122 -14.54 4.01 17.98
N ARG A 123 -14.45 4.02 16.64
CA ARG A 123 -15.39 4.67 15.73
C ARG A 123 -16.24 3.71 14.90
N PHE A 124 -16.23 2.42 15.21
CA PHE A 124 -16.91 1.41 14.39
C PHE A 124 -18.27 0.99 14.97
N CYS A 125 -18.30 0.42 16.16
CA CYS A 125 -19.51 -0.01 16.86
C CYS A 125 -19.22 -0.20 18.34
N ASN A 126 -20.09 0.31 19.20
CA ASN A 126 -20.06 0.09 20.65
C ASN A 126 -20.88 -1.16 20.99
N GLY A 127 -20.27 -2.17 21.54
CA GLY A 127 -20.91 -3.43 21.97
C GLY A 127 -21.04 -3.57 23.48
N ASP A 128 -20.15 -2.91 24.25
CA ASP A 128 -20.17 -2.93 25.72
C ASP A 128 -19.94 -1.53 26.28
N THR A 129 -21.01 -0.87 26.70
CA THR A 129 -20.94 0.49 27.26
C THR A 129 -20.27 0.58 28.64
N PHE A 130 -19.94 -0.55 29.27
CA PHE A 130 -19.23 -0.57 30.56
C PHE A 130 -17.75 -0.29 30.41
N ASN A 131 -17.16 -0.59 29.25
CA ASN A 131 -15.74 -0.33 28.95
C ASN A 131 -15.49 1.06 28.34
N ASP A 132 -16.51 1.87 28.05
CA ASP A 132 -16.36 3.19 27.46
C ASP A 132 -15.45 4.10 28.28
N VAL A 133 -14.57 4.85 27.58
CA VAL A 133 -13.85 5.97 28.17
C VAL A 133 -14.82 7.05 28.61
N LYS A 134 -14.77 7.42 29.89
CA LYS A 134 -15.68 8.43 30.47
C LYS A 134 -15.12 9.85 30.32
N THR A 135 -16.04 10.82 30.27
CA THR A 135 -15.65 12.23 30.26
C THR A 135 -14.87 12.58 31.52
N GLY A 136 -13.64 13.08 31.34
CA GLY A 136 -12.76 13.49 32.42
C GLY A 136 -12.00 12.34 33.10
N GLU A 137 -11.99 11.12 32.55
CA GLU A 137 -11.33 9.95 33.09
C GLU A 137 -9.80 10.15 33.18
N TYR A 138 -9.22 10.70 32.11
CA TYR A 138 -7.81 11.05 32.06
C TYR A 138 -7.56 12.22 31.09
N TYR A 139 -6.28 12.61 30.95
CA TYR A 139 -5.86 13.65 30.01
C TYR A 139 -5.07 13.03 28.85
N TYR A 140 -5.42 13.46 27.63
CA TYR A 140 -4.66 13.17 26.42
C TYR A 140 -4.33 14.49 25.70
N ILE A 141 -3.05 14.71 25.40
CA ILE A 141 -2.53 15.97 24.77
C ILE A 141 -3.07 17.23 25.47
N ASN A 142 -2.97 17.30 26.81
CA ASN A 142 -3.47 18.40 27.65
C ASN A 142 -4.99 18.68 27.54
N ARG A 143 -5.77 17.72 27.09
CA ARG A 143 -7.24 17.77 27.06
C ARG A 143 -7.84 16.65 27.88
N GLN A 144 -8.90 16.92 28.59
CA GLN A 144 -9.66 15.86 29.25
C GLN A 144 -10.34 14.99 28.20
N THR A 145 -10.40 13.69 28.44
CA THR A 145 -11.19 12.76 27.66
C THR A 145 -12.66 13.19 27.66
N LYS A 146 -13.34 12.96 26.57
CA LYS A 146 -14.75 13.26 26.39
C LYS A 146 -15.44 12.08 25.74
N GLN A 147 -16.40 11.48 26.43
CA GLN A 147 -17.30 10.48 25.86
C GLN A 147 -18.25 11.15 24.87
N VAL A 148 -18.37 10.63 23.67
CA VAL A 148 -19.30 11.07 22.63
C VAL A 148 -20.56 10.21 22.69
N GLU A 149 -21.65 10.78 23.22
CA GLU A 149 -22.92 10.06 23.38
C GLU A 149 -23.71 9.95 22.07
N ASN A 150 -23.59 10.93 21.19
CA ASN A 150 -24.30 10.97 19.91
C ASN A 150 -23.36 10.57 18.76
N TRP A 151 -23.50 9.36 18.27
CA TRP A 151 -22.73 8.80 17.16
C TRP A 151 -23.02 9.46 15.80
N ASP A 152 -24.18 10.10 15.64
CA ASP A 152 -24.54 10.83 14.42
C ASP A 152 -23.84 12.20 14.32
N LYS A 153 -23.17 12.62 15.41
CA LYS A 153 -22.43 13.87 15.42
C LYS A 153 -21.12 13.73 14.63
N CYS A 154 -20.95 14.59 13.62
CA CYS A 154 -19.68 14.67 12.91
C CYS A 154 -18.52 14.97 13.87
N PRO A 155 -17.32 14.36 13.66
CA PRO A 155 -16.12 14.73 14.39
C PRO A 155 -15.86 16.25 14.27
N GLU A 156 -15.44 16.84 15.39
CA GLU A 156 -15.04 18.26 15.43
C GLU A 156 -13.56 18.40 15.03
N ASP A 157 -13.16 19.60 14.61
CA ASP A 157 -11.76 19.91 14.44
C ASP A 157 -11.01 19.70 15.78
N PHE A 158 -9.88 18.99 15.73
CA PHE A 158 -9.07 18.66 16.92
C PHE A 158 -9.79 17.85 18.01
N ASP A 159 -10.60 16.88 17.61
CA ASP A 159 -11.32 15.98 18.52
C ASP A 159 -10.47 14.82 19.09
N VAL A 160 -9.17 15.03 19.21
CA VAL A 160 -8.18 14.00 19.62
C VAL A 160 -8.48 13.33 20.97
N ALA A 161 -9.20 14.01 21.86
CA ALA A 161 -9.62 13.50 23.16
C ALA A 161 -11.07 13.02 23.22
N ASN A 162 -11.73 12.93 22.06
CA ASN A 162 -13.11 12.43 21.96
C ASN A 162 -13.10 10.92 21.70
N PHE A 163 -13.91 10.17 22.47
CA PHE A 163 -14.05 8.75 22.41
C PHE A 163 -15.51 8.37 22.14
N TYR A 164 -15.73 7.53 21.14
CA TYR A 164 -17.05 7.08 20.74
C TYR A 164 -17.44 5.76 21.41
N GLY A 165 -16.46 5.05 22.01
CA GLY A 165 -16.70 3.84 22.77
C GLY A 165 -16.89 2.59 21.89
N GLY A 166 -16.46 2.63 20.63
CA GLY A 166 -16.42 1.41 19.83
C GLY A 166 -15.39 0.42 20.38
N ASP A 167 -15.72 -0.86 20.35
CA ASP A 167 -14.98 -1.94 20.98
C ASP A 167 -14.98 -3.25 20.16
N LEU A 168 -14.26 -4.26 20.62
CA LEU A 168 -14.19 -5.58 19.96
C LEU A 168 -15.53 -6.33 20.05
N ALA A 169 -16.33 -6.12 21.10
CA ALA A 169 -17.67 -6.70 21.22
C ALA A 169 -18.60 -6.11 20.14
N GLY A 170 -18.48 -4.81 19.88
CA GLY A 170 -19.16 -4.12 18.78
C GLY A 170 -18.75 -4.64 17.41
N VAL A 171 -17.45 -4.86 17.19
CA VAL A 171 -16.97 -5.48 15.95
C VAL A 171 -17.55 -6.87 15.79
N LEU A 172 -17.53 -7.69 16.84
CA LEU A 172 -18.09 -9.04 16.80
C LEU A 172 -19.58 -9.01 16.46
N SER A 173 -20.33 -8.03 16.97
CA SER A 173 -21.76 -7.87 16.67
C SER A 173 -22.06 -7.51 15.20
N LYS A 174 -21.05 -7.06 14.46
CA LYS A 174 -21.13 -6.62 13.05
C LYS A 174 -20.50 -7.61 12.06
N MET A 175 -20.14 -8.83 12.52
CA MET A 175 -19.50 -9.80 11.62
C MET A 175 -20.38 -10.18 10.44
N ASP A 176 -21.69 -10.39 10.65
CA ASP A 176 -22.63 -10.70 9.55
C ASP A 176 -22.68 -9.57 8.50
N TYR A 177 -22.66 -8.30 8.94
CA TYR A 177 -22.59 -7.15 8.05
C TYR A 177 -21.29 -7.14 7.22
N LEU A 178 -20.15 -7.44 7.84
CA LEU A 178 -18.87 -7.49 7.16
C LEU A 178 -18.80 -8.66 6.16
N GLU A 179 -19.39 -9.81 6.51
CA GLU A 179 -19.51 -10.96 5.62
C GLU A 179 -20.42 -10.65 4.43
N GLU A 180 -21.60 -10.05 4.64
CA GLU A 180 -22.50 -9.61 3.56
C GLU A 180 -21.85 -8.57 2.62
N LEU A 181 -20.95 -7.74 3.15
CA LEU A 181 -20.16 -6.78 2.37
C LEU A 181 -19.05 -7.46 1.54
N GLY A 182 -18.79 -8.75 1.76
CA GLY A 182 -17.75 -9.53 1.08
C GLY A 182 -16.34 -9.28 1.63
N VAL A 183 -16.22 -8.86 2.89
CA VAL A 183 -14.93 -8.65 3.55
C VAL A 183 -14.29 -10.00 3.89
N GLU A 184 -13.06 -10.21 3.47
CA GLU A 184 -12.29 -11.43 3.71
C GLU A 184 -11.17 -11.23 4.74
N VAL A 185 -10.71 -9.98 4.90
CA VAL A 185 -9.62 -9.63 5.82
C VAL A 185 -9.98 -8.39 6.63
N LEU A 186 -9.89 -8.50 7.96
CA LEU A 186 -10.01 -7.36 8.86
C LEU A 186 -8.62 -6.82 9.20
N TYR A 187 -8.42 -5.52 9.00
CA TYR A 187 -7.24 -4.80 9.41
C TYR A 187 -7.62 -3.81 10.51
N PHE A 188 -7.20 -4.07 11.74
CA PHE A 188 -7.48 -3.17 12.84
C PHE A 188 -6.44 -2.04 12.93
N ASN A 189 -6.88 -0.82 13.27
CA ASN A 189 -5.99 0.12 13.94
C ASN A 189 -5.44 -0.56 15.20
N PRO A 190 -4.30 -0.12 15.76
CA PRO A 190 -3.75 -0.77 16.94
C PRO A 190 -4.79 -0.97 18.03
N LEU A 191 -4.73 -2.13 18.72
CA LEU A 191 -5.68 -2.52 19.76
C LEU A 191 -5.08 -2.44 21.17
N PHE A 192 -3.78 -2.19 21.25
CA PHE A 192 -3.00 -2.25 22.48
C PHE A 192 -3.20 -1.00 23.34
N VAL A 193 -2.84 -1.11 24.63
CA VAL A 193 -2.96 -0.02 25.60
C VAL A 193 -2.37 1.28 25.09
N SER A 194 -3.20 2.32 25.04
CA SER A 194 -2.82 3.65 24.56
C SER A 194 -3.80 4.71 25.03
N ALA A 195 -3.31 5.92 25.26
CA ALA A 195 -4.14 7.05 25.71
C ALA A 195 -5.01 7.67 24.61
N SER A 196 -4.71 7.41 23.33
CA SER A 196 -5.51 7.93 22.21
C SER A 196 -6.64 7.00 21.81
N SER A 197 -7.66 7.53 21.12
CA SER A 197 -8.73 6.74 20.52
C SER A 197 -8.22 5.87 19.36
N HIS A 198 -7.20 6.36 18.62
CA HIS A 198 -6.63 5.65 17.46
C HIS A 198 -5.57 4.61 17.81
N LYS A 199 -5.04 4.60 19.04
CA LYS A 199 -4.05 3.65 19.61
C LYS A 199 -2.69 3.56 18.91
N TYR A 200 -2.36 4.44 17.94
CA TYR A 200 -1.06 4.44 17.25
C TYR A 200 0.11 4.89 18.15
N ASP A 201 -0.16 5.52 19.26
CA ASP A 201 0.78 5.88 20.32
C ASP A 201 0.81 4.81 21.43
N THR A 202 0.91 3.55 21.06
CA THR A 202 0.92 2.37 21.93
C THR A 202 1.92 2.52 23.07
N GLN A 203 1.45 2.33 24.28
CA GLN A 203 2.23 2.39 25.52
C GLN A 203 2.65 1.01 26.02
N ASP A 204 1.83 -0.01 25.77
CA ASP A 204 2.08 -1.38 26.20
C ASP A 204 1.55 -2.35 25.13
N TYR A 205 2.44 -3.19 24.60
CA TYR A 205 2.10 -4.19 23.58
C TYR A 205 1.69 -5.55 24.18
N ASP A 206 1.81 -5.73 25.49
CA ASP A 206 1.48 -7.01 26.13
C ASP A 206 -0.03 -7.15 26.41
N TYR A 207 -0.78 -6.03 26.38
CA TYR A 207 -2.20 -6.02 26.72
C TYR A 207 -3.04 -5.29 25.68
N ILE A 208 -4.22 -5.86 25.38
CA ILE A 208 -5.28 -5.14 24.70
C ILE A 208 -5.76 -3.99 25.60
N ASP A 209 -6.10 -2.87 25.00
CA ASP A 209 -6.63 -1.73 25.75
C ASP A 209 -7.93 -2.12 26.48
N PRO A 210 -8.09 -1.81 27.78
CA PRO A 210 -9.26 -2.22 28.54
C PRO A 210 -10.58 -1.58 28.07
N HIS A 211 -10.51 -0.57 27.22
CA HIS A 211 -11.67 0.09 26.60
C HIS A 211 -12.06 -0.56 25.27
N PHE A 212 -11.39 -1.66 24.86
CA PHE A 212 -11.65 -2.42 23.64
C PHE A 212 -12.01 -3.85 23.97
#